data_3402ef3ed2632d7e566a106af862aefd
#
_entry.id   3402ef3ed2632d7e566a106af862aefd
#
_cell.length_a   1.000
_cell.length_b   1.000
_cell.length_c   1.000
_cell.angle_alpha   90.00
_cell.angle_beta   90.00
_cell.angle_gamma   90.00
#
_symmetry.space_group_name_H-M   'P 1'
#
loop_
_entity.id
_entity.type
_entity.pdbx_description
1 polymer ?
#
loop_
_entity_poly.entity_id
_entity_poly.type
_entity_poly.pdbx_seq_one_letter_code
_entity_poly.pdbx_strand_id
1 'polypeptide(L)'
;MCPQDVRTGGRHKDFLKKMSLQEFEDNVADCAQHGLRVVNLDGSGEATLNRNLPKYIEIVKKYGAKAFIFSNGYRMEGKFMRDCVDAGLDFYRFSWIGYDVEAYDKWMYNRIGGSFGSTWDKVKAMRQYVIDTNADCVVSTYHLITDNSKIEYELEHYKRIVNELDVKTEIWKMHNWSGVTDISETGVRQGAKKTCGRPFSPDVVIRAGGLDGQRGAVHPCCQVLGRDEEAVLGHTSKNTIEEIWEGEAYSKLRDDHRSGDYPSYCNDCDFLVDDPEVLVWTNHDRDLHHMHGTEFDLQDYRNAN
;
A
#
# COMPACT_ATOMS: atom_id res chain seq x y z
N MET A 1 3.52 5.73 12.89
CA MET A 1 3.62 4.72 11.84
C MET A 1 3.21 5.27 10.47
N CYS A 2 1.96 5.56 10.18
CA CYS A 2 1.59 6.21 8.92
C CYS A 2 1.68 7.73 9.03
N PRO A 3 2.36 8.46 8.12
CA PRO A 3 2.58 9.89 8.21
C PRO A 3 1.34 10.74 7.89
N GLN A 4 0.16 10.15 7.88
CA GLN A 4 -1.10 10.87 7.64
C GLN A 4 -1.62 11.67 8.85
N ASP A 5 -0.99 11.56 10.00
CA ASP A 5 -1.43 12.29 11.18
C ASP A 5 -1.10 13.78 11.00
N VAL A 6 -2.12 14.60 10.87
CA VAL A 6 -2.03 16.08 10.79
C VAL A 6 -1.23 16.70 11.95
N ARG A 7 -1.04 15.97 13.07
CA ARG A 7 -0.26 16.45 14.22
C ARG A 7 1.25 16.39 14.03
N THR A 8 1.72 15.62 13.05
CA THR A 8 3.15 15.47 12.73
C THR A 8 3.60 16.34 11.56
N GLY A 9 2.83 17.37 11.22
CA GLY A 9 3.11 18.21 10.06
C GLY A 9 2.43 17.76 8.77
N GLY A 10 1.73 16.66 8.84
CA GLY A 10 0.75 16.03 7.98
C GLY A 10 0.68 16.39 6.51
N ARG A 11 -0.17 15.71 5.82
CA ARG A 11 -0.40 15.92 4.39
C ARG A 11 -1.00 17.30 4.11
N HIS A 12 -0.55 17.91 3.01
CA HIS A 12 -1.15 19.13 2.51
C HIS A 12 -2.65 18.94 2.26
N LYS A 13 -3.47 19.93 2.67
CA LYS A 13 -4.94 19.87 2.62
C LYS A 13 -5.49 19.53 1.23
N ASP A 14 -4.77 19.90 0.16
CA ASP A 14 -5.20 19.68 -1.21
C ASP A 14 -5.17 18.21 -1.62
N PHE A 15 -4.39 17.38 -0.90
CA PHE A 15 -4.37 15.93 -1.08
C PHE A 15 -5.38 15.18 -0.20
N LEU A 16 -6.05 15.88 0.74
CA LEU A 16 -7.08 15.32 1.60
C LEU A 16 -8.46 15.33 0.93
N LYS A 17 -8.53 14.93 -0.32
CA LYS A 17 -9.77 14.87 -1.11
C LYS A 17 -10.24 13.41 -1.24
N LYS A 18 -11.53 13.28 -1.58
CA LYS A 18 -12.09 11.98 -1.98
C LYS A 18 -12.20 11.95 -3.50
N MET A 19 -11.83 10.82 -4.09
CA MET A 19 -12.08 10.54 -5.50
C MET A 19 -13.55 10.18 -5.67
N SER A 20 -14.26 10.79 -6.59
CA SER A 20 -15.61 10.38 -6.95
C SER A 20 -15.60 9.05 -7.71
N LEU A 21 -16.75 8.38 -7.80
CA LEU A 21 -16.85 7.15 -8.60
C LEU A 21 -16.51 7.40 -10.07
N GLN A 22 -16.93 8.53 -10.62
CA GLN A 22 -16.63 8.88 -12.01
C GLN A 22 -15.14 9.13 -12.24
N GLU A 23 -14.50 9.97 -11.40
CA GLU A 23 -13.03 10.19 -11.49
C GLU A 23 -12.25 8.89 -11.35
N PHE A 24 -12.70 7.99 -10.47
CA PHE A 24 -12.07 6.70 -10.30
C PHE A 24 -12.25 5.82 -11.54
N GLU A 25 -13.45 5.76 -12.07
CA GLU A 25 -13.75 4.98 -13.27
C GLU A 25 -12.96 5.50 -14.49
N ASP A 26 -12.87 6.82 -14.67
CA ASP A 26 -12.08 7.43 -15.74
C ASP A 26 -10.61 7.04 -15.64
N ASN A 27 -10.03 7.09 -14.43
CA ASN A 27 -8.65 6.66 -14.20
C ASN A 27 -8.44 5.16 -14.46
N VAL A 28 -9.36 4.30 -14.02
CA VAL A 28 -9.28 2.86 -14.25
C VAL A 28 -9.43 2.54 -15.76
N ALA A 29 -10.33 3.24 -16.44
CA ALA A 29 -10.54 3.08 -17.88
C ALA A 29 -9.30 3.48 -18.70
N ASP A 30 -8.63 4.56 -18.32
CA ASP A 30 -7.38 5.00 -18.93
C ASP A 30 -6.28 3.96 -18.70
N CYS A 31 -6.03 3.58 -17.45
CA CYS A 31 -5.04 2.54 -17.13
C CYS A 31 -5.32 1.20 -17.82
N ALA A 32 -6.58 0.84 -18.02
CA ALA A 32 -6.98 -0.41 -18.67
C ALA A 32 -6.52 -0.50 -20.13
N GLN A 33 -6.39 0.63 -20.82
CA GLN A 33 -5.88 0.69 -22.20
C GLN A 33 -4.38 0.31 -22.27
N HIS A 34 -3.67 0.38 -21.14
CA HIS A 34 -2.25 0.09 -21.01
C HIS A 34 -1.97 -1.23 -20.24
N GLY A 35 -2.95 -2.13 -20.19
CA GLY A 35 -2.78 -3.45 -19.61
C GLY A 35 -2.87 -3.51 -18.08
N LEU A 36 -3.73 -2.70 -17.49
CA LEU A 36 -4.02 -2.73 -16.05
C LEU A 36 -4.34 -4.14 -15.56
N ARG A 37 -3.62 -4.61 -14.55
CA ARG A 37 -3.84 -5.94 -13.95
C ARG A 37 -4.42 -5.88 -12.55
N VAL A 38 -4.02 -4.88 -11.77
CA VAL A 38 -4.37 -4.77 -10.36
C VAL A 38 -4.65 -3.31 -10.01
N VAL A 39 -5.68 -3.09 -9.23
CA VAL A 39 -5.95 -1.79 -8.59
C VAL A 39 -5.92 -1.98 -7.08
N ASN A 40 -5.01 -1.29 -6.43
CA ASN A 40 -4.99 -1.20 -4.99
C ASN A 40 -5.86 -0.03 -4.53
N LEU A 41 -6.95 -0.33 -3.80
CA LEU A 41 -7.97 0.63 -3.37
C LEU A 41 -7.62 1.29 -2.02
N ASP A 42 -6.39 1.24 -1.62
CA ASP A 42 -5.87 1.94 -0.45
C ASP A 42 -5.14 3.24 -0.83
N GLY A 43 -4.39 3.76 0.06
CA GLY A 43 -3.45 4.86 -0.17
C GLY A 43 -3.54 5.93 0.90
N SER A 44 -4.48 6.82 0.83
CA SER A 44 -4.52 7.99 1.71
C SER A 44 -5.71 7.93 2.66
N GLY A 45 -5.56 7.22 3.76
CA GLY A 45 -6.63 7.05 4.75
C GLY A 45 -7.03 5.59 4.93
N GLU A 46 -8.17 5.38 5.55
CA GLU A 46 -8.73 4.05 5.78
C GLU A 46 -9.83 3.76 4.76
N ALA A 47 -9.58 2.81 3.87
CA ALA A 47 -10.48 2.46 2.77
C ALA A 47 -11.89 2.06 3.25
N THR A 48 -11.97 1.33 4.37
CA THR A 48 -13.26 0.84 4.91
C THR A 48 -14.16 1.95 5.48
N LEU A 49 -13.66 3.19 5.61
CA LEU A 49 -14.51 4.35 5.94
C LEU A 49 -15.33 4.81 4.74
N ASN A 50 -14.98 4.40 3.53
CA ASN A 50 -15.76 4.71 2.33
C ASN A 50 -16.91 3.70 2.16
N ARG A 51 -18.14 4.13 2.42
CA ARG A 51 -19.32 3.27 2.30
C ARG A 51 -19.60 2.77 0.88
N ASN A 52 -19.03 3.45 -0.12
CA ASN A 52 -19.17 3.07 -1.53
C ASN A 52 -18.05 2.11 -1.98
N LEU A 53 -17.20 1.61 -1.08
CA LEU A 53 -16.09 0.73 -1.43
C LEU A 53 -16.51 -0.46 -2.32
N PRO A 54 -17.65 -1.14 -2.10
CA PRO A 54 -18.11 -2.19 -3.02
C PRO A 54 -18.27 -1.70 -4.47
N LYS A 55 -18.74 -0.46 -4.69
CA LYS A 55 -18.87 0.10 -6.04
C LYS A 55 -17.52 0.38 -6.72
N TYR A 56 -16.50 0.75 -5.95
CA TYR A 56 -15.14 0.88 -6.48
C TYR A 56 -14.58 -0.49 -6.89
N ILE A 57 -14.87 -1.53 -6.12
CA ILE A 57 -14.51 -2.92 -6.48
C ILE A 57 -15.21 -3.33 -7.78
N GLU A 58 -16.52 -3.09 -7.90
CA GLU A 58 -17.29 -3.39 -9.12
C GLU A 58 -16.70 -2.69 -10.36
N ILE A 59 -16.27 -1.43 -10.23
CA ILE A 59 -15.60 -0.70 -11.31
C ILE A 59 -14.31 -1.41 -11.72
N VAL A 60 -13.46 -1.79 -10.77
CA VAL A 60 -12.23 -2.53 -11.08
C VAL A 60 -12.53 -3.82 -11.83
N LYS A 61 -13.52 -4.58 -11.36
CA LYS A 61 -13.95 -5.84 -12.00
C LYS A 61 -14.52 -5.63 -13.40
N LYS A 62 -15.24 -4.53 -13.63
CA LYS A 62 -15.77 -4.16 -14.95
C LYS A 62 -14.67 -4.05 -16.01
N TYR A 63 -13.49 -3.59 -15.63
CA TYR A 63 -12.33 -3.47 -16.53
C TYR A 63 -11.39 -4.69 -16.51
N GLY A 64 -11.80 -5.80 -15.89
CA GLY A 64 -11.06 -7.07 -15.90
C GLY A 64 -9.84 -7.10 -14.98
N ALA A 65 -9.64 -6.09 -14.15
CA ALA A 65 -8.54 -6.03 -13.21
C ALA A 65 -8.88 -6.71 -11.87
N LYS A 66 -7.85 -6.97 -11.07
CA LYS A 66 -7.99 -7.47 -9.70
C LYS A 66 -8.08 -6.32 -8.72
N ALA A 67 -9.00 -6.43 -7.75
CA ALA A 67 -9.22 -5.45 -6.72
C ALA A 67 -8.53 -5.87 -5.42
N PHE A 68 -7.61 -5.03 -4.93
CA PHE A 68 -6.86 -5.25 -3.69
C PHE A 68 -7.15 -4.17 -2.68
N ILE A 69 -7.13 -4.54 -1.39
CA ILE A 69 -7.31 -3.60 -0.28
C ILE A 69 -6.33 -3.94 0.84
N PHE A 70 -5.61 -2.92 1.31
CA PHE A 70 -4.83 -2.95 2.55
C PHE A 70 -5.46 -2.00 3.55
N SER A 71 -5.82 -2.50 4.72
CA SER A 71 -6.63 -1.75 5.65
C SER A 71 -6.44 -2.22 7.09
N ASN A 72 -6.69 -1.34 8.05
CA ASN A 72 -6.76 -1.74 9.46
C ASN A 72 -8.04 -2.56 9.79
N GLY A 73 -8.92 -2.75 8.82
CA GLY A 73 -10.14 -3.53 8.97
C GLY A 73 -11.23 -2.88 9.80
N TYR A 74 -11.15 -1.59 10.10
CA TYR A 74 -12.05 -0.92 11.05
C TYR A 74 -13.54 -1.24 10.82
N ARG A 75 -14.00 -1.17 9.56
CA ARG A 75 -15.40 -1.48 9.20
C ARG A 75 -15.56 -2.77 8.41
N MET A 76 -14.52 -3.58 8.27
CA MET A 76 -14.58 -4.82 7.52
C MET A 76 -15.30 -5.91 8.32
N GLU A 77 -16.59 -5.76 8.49
CA GLU A 77 -17.45 -6.67 9.24
C GLU A 77 -18.90 -6.67 8.73
N GLY A 78 -19.67 -7.67 9.12
CA GLY A 78 -21.10 -7.78 8.87
C GLY A 78 -21.48 -7.65 7.39
N LYS A 79 -22.53 -6.88 7.10
CA LYS A 79 -23.01 -6.68 5.73
C LYS A 79 -21.97 -6.00 4.83
N PHE A 80 -21.24 -5.01 5.35
CA PHE A 80 -20.27 -4.25 4.55
C PHE A 80 -19.13 -5.16 4.04
N MET A 81 -18.64 -6.06 4.88
CA MET A 81 -17.64 -7.05 4.50
C MET A 81 -18.17 -7.97 3.40
N ARG A 82 -19.40 -8.49 3.57
CA ARG A 82 -20.04 -9.33 2.54
C ARG A 82 -20.20 -8.59 1.22
N ASP A 83 -20.72 -7.36 1.25
CA ASP A 83 -20.90 -6.54 0.04
C ASP A 83 -19.56 -6.34 -0.70
N CYS A 84 -18.44 -6.19 0.00
CA CYS A 84 -17.12 -6.08 -0.63
C CYS A 84 -16.68 -7.39 -1.30
N VAL A 85 -16.85 -8.52 -0.62
CA VAL A 85 -16.50 -9.85 -1.17
C VAL A 85 -17.40 -10.16 -2.38
N ASP A 86 -18.71 -9.95 -2.25
CA ASP A 86 -19.71 -10.21 -3.31
C ASP A 86 -19.51 -9.30 -4.53
N ALA A 87 -18.94 -8.09 -4.34
CA ALA A 87 -18.54 -7.19 -5.43
C ALA A 87 -17.32 -7.70 -6.23
N GLY A 88 -16.70 -8.80 -5.81
CA GLY A 88 -15.57 -9.42 -6.49
C GLY A 88 -14.20 -8.96 -5.99
N LEU A 89 -14.08 -8.64 -4.69
CA LEU A 89 -12.78 -8.37 -4.08
C LEU A 89 -11.87 -9.60 -4.20
N ASP A 90 -10.68 -9.42 -4.79
CA ASP A 90 -9.74 -10.52 -5.02
C ASP A 90 -8.76 -10.72 -3.84
N PHE A 91 -8.41 -9.64 -3.14
CA PHE A 91 -7.44 -9.72 -2.05
C PHE A 91 -7.72 -8.67 -0.98
N TYR A 92 -7.73 -9.11 0.28
CA TYR A 92 -7.83 -8.22 1.43
C TYR A 92 -6.74 -8.52 2.45
N ARG A 93 -5.94 -7.50 2.79
CA ARG A 93 -4.87 -7.58 3.77
C ARG A 93 -5.19 -6.74 5.00
N PHE A 94 -5.41 -7.41 6.11
CA PHE A 94 -5.53 -6.75 7.41
C PHE A 94 -4.16 -6.25 7.87
N SER A 95 -4.00 -4.95 8.02
CA SER A 95 -2.86 -4.35 8.72
C SER A 95 -3.02 -4.63 10.21
N TRP A 96 -2.39 -5.67 10.70
CA TRP A 96 -2.49 -6.11 12.08
C TRP A 96 -1.10 -6.12 12.71
N ILE A 97 -0.66 -4.91 13.14
CA ILE A 97 0.68 -4.68 13.65
C ILE A 97 0.66 -4.80 15.17
N GLY A 98 1.40 -5.78 15.67
CA GLY A 98 1.40 -6.19 17.06
C GLY A 98 1.11 -7.68 17.19
N TYR A 99 1.81 -8.34 18.06
CA TYR A 99 1.73 -9.78 18.32
C TYR A 99 0.96 -10.11 19.60
N ASP A 100 0.56 -9.09 20.33
CA ASP A 100 -0.32 -9.15 21.51
C ASP A 100 -1.08 -7.83 21.68
N VAL A 101 -1.88 -7.71 22.73
CA VAL A 101 -2.71 -6.53 22.98
C VAL A 101 -1.87 -5.29 23.20
N GLU A 102 -0.77 -5.37 23.96
CA GLU A 102 0.08 -4.23 24.30
C GLU A 102 0.81 -3.70 23.06
N ALA A 103 1.42 -4.56 22.28
CA ALA A 103 2.09 -4.20 21.03
C ALA A 103 1.09 -3.63 20.01
N TYR A 104 -0.10 -4.23 19.90
CA TYR A 104 -1.16 -3.72 19.03
C TYR A 104 -1.59 -2.31 19.44
N ASP A 105 -1.86 -2.09 20.72
CA ASP A 105 -2.31 -0.78 21.22
C ASP A 105 -1.24 0.29 21.03
N LYS A 106 0.04 -0.05 21.20
CA LYS A 106 1.17 0.85 20.92
C LYS A 106 1.21 1.29 19.45
N TRP A 107 1.08 0.38 18.51
CA TRP A 107 1.37 0.62 17.10
C TRP A 107 0.13 0.90 16.24
N MET A 108 -0.98 0.26 16.55
CA MET A 108 -2.26 0.43 15.86
C MET A 108 -3.18 1.41 16.59
N TYR A 109 -2.63 2.10 17.60
CA TYR A 109 -3.37 2.97 18.51
C TYR A 109 -4.57 3.65 17.88
N ASN A 110 -5.70 3.34 18.43
CA ASN A 110 -6.95 3.32 17.73
C ASN A 110 -7.87 4.41 18.20
N ARG A 111 -7.77 5.56 17.60
CA ARG A 111 -8.76 6.62 17.78
C ARG A 111 -10.13 6.28 17.20
N ILE A 112 -10.23 5.19 16.44
CA ILE A 112 -11.43 4.77 15.74
C ILE A 112 -12.03 3.49 16.31
N GLY A 113 -11.52 2.93 17.38
CA GLY A 113 -12.19 1.90 18.16
C GLY A 113 -12.02 0.45 17.71
N GLY A 114 -10.89 0.06 17.12
CA GLY A 114 -10.55 -1.36 16.98
C GLY A 114 -9.69 -1.85 18.15
N SER A 115 -9.51 -3.14 18.26
CA SER A 115 -8.64 -3.78 19.22
C SER A 115 -8.00 -5.01 18.61
N PHE A 116 -6.99 -5.55 19.27
CA PHE A 116 -6.36 -6.80 18.86
C PHE A 116 -7.41 -7.90 18.69
N GLY A 117 -8.29 -8.11 19.65
CA GLY A 117 -9.36 -9.12 19.60
C GLY A 117 -10.41 -8.85 18.53
N SER A 118 -10.82 -7.60 18.35
CA SER A 118 -11.80 -7.28 17.30
C SER A 118 -11.24 -7.49 15.89
N THR A 119 -9.94 -7.27 15.69
CA THR A 119 -9.28 -7.57 14.41
C THR A 119 -9.22 -9.07 14.18
N TRP A 120 -8.89 -9.85 15.19
CA TRP A 120 -8.96 -11.32 15.16
C TRP A 120 -10.33 -11.81 14.69
N ASP A 121 -11.40 -11.33 15.31
CA ASP A 121 -12.77 -11.76 14.98
C ASP A 121 -13.16 -11.40 13.55
N LYS A 122 -12.72 -10.24 13.04
CA LYS A 122 -12.98 -9.81 11.67
C LYS A 122 -12.24 -10.67 10.65
N VAL A 123 -10.98 -11.00 10.90
CA VAL A 123 -10.21 -11.91 10.05
C VAL A 123 -10.90 -13.27 9.97
N LYS A 124 -11.30 -13.84 11.10
CA LYS A 124 -12.04 -15.12 11.17
C LYS A 124 -13.35 -15.05 10.40
N ALA A 125 -14.14 -14.00 10.62
CA ALA A 125 -15.45 -13.86 10.00
C ALA A 125 -15.34 -13.70 8.48
N MET A 126 -14.36 -12.92 7.99
CA MET A 126 -14.15 -12.76 6.55
C MET A 126 -13.66 -14.06 5.90
N ARG A 127 -12.68 -14.73 6.54
CA ARG A 127 -12.20 -16.02 6.06
C ARG A 127 -13.33 -17.04 5.97
N GLN A 128 -14.15 -17.14 7.02
CA GLN A 128 -15.28 -18.08 7.03
C GLN A 128 -16.27 -17.76 5.91
N TYR A 129 -16.61 -16.46 5.70
CA TYR A 129 -17.52 -16.07 4.64
C TYR A 129 -16.98 -16.42 3.24
N VAL A 130 -15.69 -16.21 3.00
CA VAL A 130 -15.03 -16.59 1.73
C VAL A 130 -15.14 -18.11 1.50
N ILE A 131 -14.94 -18.92 2.54
CA ILE A 131 -15.09 -20.39 2.45
C ILE A 131 -16.53 -20.77 2.16
N ASP A 132 -17.48 -20.25 2.94
CA ASP A 132 -18.90 -20.60 2.84
C ASP A 132 -19.51 -20.24 1.47
N THR A 133 -19.02 -19.17 0.86
CA THR A 133 -19.48 -18.69 -0.46
C THR A 133 -18.63 -19.19 -1.62
N ASN A 134 -17.52 -19.87 -1.35
CA ASN A 134 -16.51 -20.25 -2.35
C ASN A 134 -16.05 -19.04 -3.19
N ALA A 135 -15.93 -17.86 -2.56
CA ALA A 135 -15.48 -16.66 -3.24
C ALA A 135 -13.98 -16.73 -3.56
N ASP A 136 -13.58 -16.22 -4.73
CA ASP A 136 -12.16 -16.12 -5.11
C ASP A 136 -11.53 -14.85 -4.47
N CYS A 137 -11.44 -14.85 -3.15
CA CYS A 137 -10.88 -13.76 -2.37
C CYS A 137 -9.83 -14.28 -1.38
N VAL A 138 -8.62 -13.77 -1.47
CA VAL A 138 -7.56 -14.09 -0.51
C VAL A 138 -7.68 -13.19 0.71
N VAL A 139 -7.84 -13.79 1.88
CA VAL A 139 -7.77 -13.10 3.17
C VAL A 139 -6.35 -13.24 3.73
N SER A 140 -5.72 -12.12 4.03
CA SER A 140 -4.34 -12.05 4.48
C SER A 140 -4.18 -11.13 5.68
N THR A 141 -3.11 -11.32 6.44
CA THR A 141 -2.68 -10.41 7.51
C THR A 141 -1.28 -9.87 7.23
N TYR A 142 -0.97 -8.74 7.86
CA TYR A 142 0.29 -8.04 7.69
C TYR A 142 0.79 -7.54 9.04
N HIS A 143 2.04 -7.89 9.35
CA HIS A 143 2.72 -7.39 10.53
C HIS A 143 4.02 -6.67 10.13
N LEU A 144 4.36 -5.63 10.87
CA LEU A 144 5.66 -4.98 10.80
C LEU A 144 6.46 -5.32 12.06
N ILE A 145 7.70 -5.71 11.90
CA ILE A 145 8.61 -5.84 13.05
C ILE A 145 8.69 -4.50 13.76
N THR A 146 8.38 -4.50 15.03
CA THR A 146 8.27 -3.29 15.85
C THR A 146 9.52 -3.02 16.68
N ASP A 147 10.35 -4.05 16.90
CA ASP A 147 11.61 -3.98 17.63
C ASP A 147 12.62 -4.97 17.02
N ASN A 148 13.62 -4.44 16.33
CA ASN A 148 14.65 -5.28 15.68
C ASN A 148 15.44 -6.14 16.67
N SER A 149 15.53 -5.73 17.94
CA SER A 149 16.20 -6.55 18.97
C SER A 149 15.39 -7.77 19.40
N LYS A 150 14.11 -7.84 19.00
CA LYS A 150 13.15 -8.88 19.36
C LYS A 150 12.55 -9.61 18.15
N ILE A 151 13.18 -9.55 16.99
CA ILE A 151 12.66 -10.14 15.76
C ILE A 151 12.19 -11.59 15.97
N GLU A 152 13.04 -12.45 16.54
CA GLU A 152 12.71 -13.86 16.76
C GLU A 152 11.47 -14.04 17.66
N TYR A 153 11.36 -13.21 18.69
CA TYR A 153 10.23 -13.22 19.60
C TYR A 153 8.94 -12.79 18.90
N GLU A 154 8.98 -11.69 18.14
CA GLU A 154 7.82 -11.20 17.38
C GLU A 154 7.37 -12.23 16.32
N LEU A 155 8.33 -12.82 15.60
CA LEU A 155 8.08 -13.87 14.61
C LEU A 155 7.37 -15.08 15.24
N GLU A 156 7.89 -15.60 16.34
CA GLU A 156 7.33 -16.77 17.02
C GLU A 156 5.88 -16.50 17.45
N HIS A 157 5.64 -15.33 18.06
CA HIS A 157 4.32 -14.97 18.57
C HIS A 157 3.31 -14.73 17.46
N TYR A 158 3.72 -14.01 16.40
CA TYR A 158 2.83 -13.74 15.29
C TYR A 158 2.52 -14.99 14.46
N LYS A 159 3.49 -15.88 14.26
CA LYS A 159 3.27 -17.16 13.58
C LYS A 159 2.24 -18.03 14.30
N ARG A 160 2.19 -18.03 15.62
CA ARG A 160 1.14 -18.74 16.37
C ARG A 160 -0.24 -18.21 16.05
N ILE A 161 -0.40 -16.88 16.03
CA ILE A 161 -1.67 -16.22 15.70
C ILE A 161 -2.14 -16.64 14.30
N VAL A 162 -1.29 -16.53 13.30
CA VAL A 162 -1.70 -16.80 11.91
C VAL A 162 -1.91 -18.27 11.62
N ASN A 163 -1.18 -19.16 12.28
CA ASN A 163 -1.41 -20.60 12.20
C ASN A 163 -2.78 -21.00 12.75
N GLU A 164 -3.21 -20.34 13.84
CA GLU A 164 -4.53 -20.60 14.43
C GLU A 164 -5.67 -20.06 13.53
N LEU A 165 -5.41 -18.96 12.81
CA LEU A 165 -6.37 -18.38 11.86
C LEU A 165 -6.36 -19.08 10.50
N ASP A 166 -5.29 -19.77 10.15
CA ASP A 166 -5.08 -20.42 8.84
C ASP A 166 -5.31 -19.43 7.68
N VAL A 167 -4.65 -18.28 7.73
CA VAL A 167 -4.70 -17.23 6.71
C VAL A 167 -3.32 -16.99 6.11
N LYS A 168 -3.29 -16.41 4.93
CA LYS A 168 -2.06 -15.89 4.34
C LYS A 168 -1.50 -14.78 5.23
N THR A 169 -0.18 -14.65 5.32
CA THR A 169 0.43 -13.58 6.11
C THR A 169 1.80 -13.18 5.59
N GLU A 170 2.13 -11.92 5.86
CA GLU A 170 3.41 -11.32 5.57
C GLU A 170 3.92 -10.55 6.80
N ILE A 171 5.19 -10.73 7.12
CA ILE A 171 5.88 -10.00 8.18
C ILE A 171 7.04 -9.23 7.55
N TRP A 172 7.04 -7.92 7.72
CA TRP A 172 7.95 -7.01 7.05
C TRP A 172 8.75 -6.19 8.06
N LYS A 173 9.89 -5.67 7.64
CA LYS A 173 10.59 -4.60 8.38
C LYS A 173 9.82 -3.28 8.21
N MET A 174 9.82 -2.47 9.26
CA MET A 174 9.26 -1.12 9.19
C MET A 174 10.07 -0.26 8.23
N HIS A 175 9.45 0.73 7.62
CA HIS A 175 10.06 1.67 6.69
C HIS A 175 9.81 3.12 7.12
N ASN A 176 10.65 4.03 6.62
CA ASN A 176 10.68 5.42 7.09
C ASN A 176 9.82 6.40 6.29
N TRP A 177 9.00 5.92 5.33
CA TRP A 177 8.16 6.77 4.49
C TRP A 177 8.94 7.94 3.85
N SER A 178 9.99 7.63 3.12
CA SER A 178 10.87 8.64 2.49
C SER A 178 11.45 9.66 3.49
N GLY A 179 11.83 9.19 4.67
CA GLY A 179 12.42 10.00 5.73
C GLY A 179 11.43 10.79 6.60
N VAL A 180 10.11 10.63 6.39
CA VAL A 180 9.09 11.35 7.18
C VAL A 180 8.88 10.75 8.57
N THR A 181 9.06 9.43 8.71
CA THR A 181 8.85 8.71 9.97
C THR A 181 10.16 8.32 10.60
N ASP A 182 10.34 8.66 11.88
CA ASP A 182 11.46 8.16 12.67
C ASP A 182 11.26 6.67 12.96
N ILE A 183 12.23 5.85 12.56
CA ILE A 183 12.28 4.41 12.79
C ILE A 183 13.52 4.00 13.58
N SER A 184 14.15 4.93 14.29
CA SER A 184 15.38 4.66 15.06
C SER A 184 15.21 3.54 16.09
N GLU A 185 14.04 3.44 16.71
CA GLU A 185 13.71 2.36 17.65
C GLU A 185 13.52 0.98 16.97
N THR A 186 13.13 0.96 15.71
CA THR A 186 12.83 -0.27 14.96
C THR A 186 13.97 -0.71 14.06
N GLY A 187 15.05 0.09 14.01
CA GLY A 187 16.24 -0.14 13.20
C GLY A 187 16.14 0.44 11.78
N VAL A 188 17.22 1.07 11.36
CA VAL A 188 17.39 1.67 10.05
C VAL A 188 18.00 0.64 9.10
N ARG A 189 17.53 0.58 7.86
CA ARG A 189 18.16 -0.22 6.82
C ARG A 189 19.53 0.36 6.47
N GLN A 190 20.50 -0.52 6.24
CA GLN A 190 21.88 -0.16 5.97
C GLN A 190 22.28 -0.65 4.59
N GLY A 191 23.22 0.04 3.97
CA GLY A 191 23.79 -0.30 2.68
C GLY A 191 24.11 0.92 1.83
N ALA A 192 24.78 0.71 0.71
CA ALA A 192 25.01 1.74 -0.27
C ALA A 192 23.69 2.12 -0.96
N LYS A 193 23.51 3.39 -1.30
CA LYS A 193 22.32 3.84 -2.03
C LYS A 193 22.29 3.26 -3.44
N LYS A 194 21.14 2.71 -3.81
CA LYS A 194 20.83 2.24 -5.17
C LYS A 194 19.37 2.55 -5.53
N THR A 195 19.05 2.54 -6.81
CA THR A 195 17.67 2.70 -7.25
C THR A 195 16.77 1.63 -6.67
N CYS A 196 15.57 2.02 -6.22
CA CYS A 196 14.53 1.08 -5.77
C CYS A 196 13.73 0.46 -6.91
N GLY A 197 13.95 0.87 -8.16
CA GLY A 197 13.25 0.38 -9.33
C GLY A 197 11.85 0.95 -9.60
N ARG A 198 11.22 1.56 -8.62
CA ARG A 198 9.86 2.13 -8.75
C ARG A 198 9.68 3.07 -9.96
N PRO A 199 10.62 3.95 -10.29
CA PRO A 199 10.51 4.82 -11.47
C PRO A 199 10.45 4.09 -12.81
N PHE A 200 10.81 2.81 -12.83
CA PHE A 200 10.87 1.96 -14.02
C PHE A 200 9.79 0.88 -14.07
N SER A 201 9.10 0.66 -12.95
CA SER A 201 7.94 -0.21 -12.87
C SER A 201 6.70 0.52 -13.37
N PRO A 202 5.79 -0.13 -14.13
CA PRO A 202 4.55 0.48 -14.61
C PRO A 202 3.51 0.69 -13.49
N ASP A 203 3.96 0.81 -12.26
CA ASP A 203 3.11 1.12 -11.11
C ASP A 203 2.97 2.62 -10.93
N VAL A 204 1.76 3.10 -10.81
CA VAL A 204 1.47 4.51 -10.53
C VAL A 204 0.57 4.66 -9.32
N VAL A 205 0.75 5.74 -8.57
CA VAL A 205 -0.11 6.10 -7.46
C VAL A 205 -0.91 7.34 -7.82
N ILE A 206 -2.23 7.22 -7.93
CA ILE A 206 -3.11 8.34 -8.28
C ILE A 206 -3.85 8.78 -7.01
N ARG A 207 -3.64 10.03 -6.60
CA ARG A 207 -4.31 10.64 -5.47
C ARG A 207 -5.54 11.43 -5.92
N ALA A 208 -6.59 11.47 -5.10
CA ALA A 208 -7.81 12.20 -5.43
C ALA A 208 -7.61 13.72 -5.53
N GLY A 209 -6.70 14.28 -4.76
CA GLY A 209 -6.34 15.70 -4.80
C GLY A 209 -5.12 15.98 -5.65
N GLY A 210 -4.64 17.22 -5.62
CA GLY A 210 -3.44 17.66 -6.32
C GLY A 210 -3.17 19.14 -6.05
N LEU A 211 -2.08 19.64 -6.59
CA LEU A 211 -1.68 21.04 -6.45
C LEU A 211 -2.61 21.98 -7.23
N ASP A 212 -2.66 23.24 -6.82
CA ASP A 212 -3.36 24.32 -7.51
C ASP A 212 -4.83 24.01 -7.86
N GLY A 213 -5.51 23.29 -6.97
CA GLY A 213 -6.91 22.90 -7.17
C GLY A 213 -7.13 21.79 -8.20
N GLN A 214 -6.09 21.20 -8.73
CA GLN A 214 -6.16 20.09 -9.68
C GLN A 214 -6.55 18.78 -8.96
N ARG A 215 -6.89 17.77 -9.75
CA ARG A 215 -7.33 16.47 -9.30
C ARG A 215 -6.49 15.37 -9.94
N GLY A 216 -6.45 14.21 -9.29
CA GLY A 216 -5.74 13.06 -9.84
C GLY A 216 -4.23 13.22 -9.87
N ALA A 217 -3.61 13.73 -8.81
CA ALA A 217 -2.16 13.84 -8.75
C ALA A 217 -1.49 12.46 -8.82
N VAL A 218 -0.57 12.31 -9.75
CA VAL A 218 0.21 11.09 -9.98
C VAL A 218 1.54 11.19 -9.26
N HIS A 219 1.87 10.14 -8.51
CA HIS A 219 3.11 10.03 -7.72
C HIS A 219 3.88 8.77 -8.12
N PRO A 220 5.21 8.76 -7.94
CA PRO A 220 6.05 7.62 -8.33
C PRO A 220 5.86 6.38 -7.45
N CYS A 221 5.41 6.55 -6.21
CA CYS A 221 5.19 5.43 -5.29
C CYS A 221 4.36 5.84 -4.06
N CYS A 222 3.92 4.84 -3.28
CA CYS A 222 3.17 5.05 -2.05
C CYS A 222 4.04 5.61 -0.90
N GLN A 223 5.36 5.44 -0.94
CA GLN A 223 6.27 5.84 0.13
C GLN A 223 6.42 7.35 0.30
N VAL A 224 6.09 8.13 -0.74
CA VAL A 224 6.14 9.60 -0.70
C VAL A 224 4.98 10.23 0.09
N LEU A 225 4.20 9.44 0.79
CA LEU A 225 3.13 9.91 1.66
C LEU A 225 3.69 10.84 2.76
N GLY A 226 3.21 12.08 2.78
CA GLY A 226 3.74 13.14 3.64
C GLY A 226 4.72 14.09 2.91
N ARG A 227 5.14 13.74 1.69
CA ARG A 227 5.92 14.58 0.76
C ARG A 227 5.19 14.74 -0.58
N ASP A 228 3.87 14.69 -0.53
CA ASP A 228 3.00 14.67 -1.71
C ASP A 228 3.27 15.83 -2.66
N GLU A 229 3.49 17.04 -2.15
CA GLU A 229 3.71 18.24 -2.98
C GLU A 229 4.97 18.17 -3.85
N GLU A 230 6.05 17.61 -3.28
CA GLU A 230 7.34 17.50 -3.95
C GLU A 230 7.35 16.42 -5.04
N ALA A 231 6.49 15.41 -4.90
CA ALA A 231 6.52 14.18 -5.67
C ALA A 231 5.42 14.08 -6.73
N VAL A 232 4.76 15.20 -7.09
CA VAL A 232 3.75 15.20 -8.15
C VAL A 232 4.41 15.16 -9.51
N LEU A 233 4.08 14.14 -10.31
CA LEU A 233 4.61 13.93 -11.66
C LEU A 233 3.62 14.33 -12.76
N GLY A 234 2.37 14.57 -12.40
CA GLY A 234 1.32 15.02 -13.31
C GLY A 234 -0.06 14.91 -12.66
N HIS A 235 -1.10 15.19 -13.42
CA HIS A 235 -2.49 15.14 -12.95
C HIS A 235 -3.40 14.53 -14.00
N THR A 236 -4.13 13.47 -13.63
CA THR A 236 -5.07 12.79 -14.54
C THR A 236 -6.28 13.65 -14.92
N SER A 237 -6.52 14.77 -14.22
CA SER A 237 -7.48 15.78 -14.66
C SER A 237 -7.05 16.60 -15.88
N LYS A 238 -5.80 16.47 -16.34
CA LYS A 238 -5.23 17.21 -17.48
C LYS A 238 -4.65 16.33 -18.56
N ASN A 239 -4.06 15.22 -18.17
CA ASN A 239 -3.30 14.35 -19.06
C ASN A 239 -3.72 12.90 -18.87
N THR A 240 -3.56 12.09 -19.90
CA THR A 240 -3.68 10.62 -19.80
C THR A 240 -2.53 10.05 -18.96
N ILE A 241 -2.70 8.83 -18.48
CA ILE A 241 -1.64 8.17 -17.71
C ILE A 241 -0.39 7.91 -18.57
N GLU A 242 -0.56 7.64 -19.86
CA GLU A 242 0.54 7.49 -20.81
C GLU A 242 1.32 8.80 -20.99
N GLU A 243 0.63 9.93 -21.23
CA GLU A 243 1.27 11.25 -21.34
C GLU A 243 2.05 11.63 -20.07
N ILE A 244 1.55 11.27 -18.89
CA ILE A 244 2.26 11.49 -17.63
C ILE A 244 3.48 10.56 -17.52
N TRP A 245 3.33 9.28 -17.83
CA TRP A 245 4.40 8.28 -17.75
C TRP A 245 5.56 8.56 -18.70
N GLU A 246 5.25 8.99 -19.94
CA GLU A 246 6.25 9.39 -20.94
C GLU A 246 6.69 10.84 -20.81
N GLY A 247 6.06 11.59 -19.92
CA GLY A 247 6.30 13.03 -19.74
C GLY A 247 7.65 13.35 -19.11
N GLU A 248 8.00 14.64 -19.16
CA GLU A 248 9.29 15.17 -18.70
C GLU A 248 9.56 14.84 -17.22
N ALA A 249 8.54 14.92 -16.35
CA ALA A 249 8.70 14.70 -14.91
C ALA A 249 9.10 13.24 -14.59
N TYR A 250 8.47 12.26 -15.24
CA TYR A 250 8.85 10.85 -15.09
C TYR A 250 10.18 10.54 -15.75
N SER A 251 10.45 11.11 -16.92
CA SER A 251 11.74 10.96 -17.61
C SER A 251 12.88 11.46 -16.75
N LYS A 252 12.72 12.68 -16.18
CA LYS A 252 13.71 13.24 -15.25
C LYS A 252 13.90 12.34 -14.02
N LEU A 253 12.81 11.85 -13.41
CA LEU A 253 12.89 10.94 -12.26
C LEU A 253 13.70 9.68 -12.60
N ARG A 254 13.46 9.07 -13.78
CA ARG A 254 14.24 7.92 -14.23
C ARG A 254 15.72 8.24 -14.41
N ASP A 255 16.03 9.39 -15.00
CA ASP A 255 17.42 9.84 -15.20
C ASP A 255 18.13 10.12 -13.88
N ASP A 256 17.45 10.78 -12.93
CA ASP A 256 17.95 11.01 -11.57
C ASP A 256 18.27 9.67 -10.87
N HIS A 257 17.43 8.66 -11.04
CA HIS A 257 17.68 7.33 -10.49
C HIS A 257 18.81 6.56 -11.19
N ARG A 258 19.01 6.78 -12.50
CA ARG A 258 20.14 6.18 -13.25
C ARG A 258 21.48 6.80 -12.86
N SER A 259 21.50 8.13 -12.66
CA SER A 259 22.72 8.85 -12.28
C SER A 259 23.06 8.75 -10.79
N GLY A 260 22.10 8.36 -9.96
CA GLY A 260 22.24 8.35 -8.49
C GLY A 260 22.04 9.74 -7.85
N ASP A 261 21.54 10.71 -8.60
CA ASP A 261 21.18 12.04 -8.12
C ASP A 261 19.69 12.08 -7.74
N TYR A 262 19.36 11.36 -6.70
CA TYR A 262 17.98 11.14 -6.29
C TYR A 262 17.26 12.43 -5.90
N PRO A 263 15.99 12.61 -6.31
CA PRO A 263 15.21 13.77 -5.89
C PRO A 263 15.02 13.78 -4.36
N SER A 264 14.76 14.96 -3.80
CA SER A 264 14.64 15.19 -2.36
C SER A 264 13.73 14.18 -1.67
N TYR A 265 12.58 13.88 -2.27
CA TYR A 265 11.59 12.96 -1.75
C TYR A 265 11.98 11.47 -1.84
N CYS A 266 13.06 11.15 -2.53
CA CYS A 266 13.63 9.79 -2.57
C CYS A 266 14.91 9.68 -1.73
N ASN A 267 15.67 10.77 -1.60
CA ASN A 267 17.04 10.74 -1.07
C ASN A 267 17.15 10.13 0.34
N ASP A 268 16.16 10.36 1.19
CA ASP A 268 16.12 9.84 2.56
C ASP A 268 15.32 8.54 2.70
N CYS A 269 14.89 7.96 1.58
CA CYS A 269 14.10 6.73 1.58
C CYS A 269 14.97 5.52 1.90
N ASP A 270 14.53 4.71 2.85
CA ASP A 270 15.22 3.50 3.28
C ASP A 270 15.05 2.30 2.34
N PHE A 271 14.34 2.47 1.21
CA PHE A 271 14.32 1.51 0.10
C PHE A 271 15.47 1.74 -0.91
N LEU A 272 16.19 2.85 -0.83
CA LEU A 272 17.34 3.17 -1.69
C LEU A 272 18.65 2.56 -1.17
N VAL A 273 18.65 1.29 -0.83
CA VAL A 273 19.85 0.59 -0.33
C VAL A 273 20.09 -0.69 -1.14
N ASP A 274 21.31 -1.20 -1.08
CA ASP A 274 21.76 -2.39 -1.83
C ASP A 274 20.94 -3.64 -1.56
N ASP A 275 20.52 -3.81 -0.32
CA ASP A 275 19.69 -4.91 0.15
C ASP A 275 18.51 -4.35 0.91
N PRO A 276 17.44 -3.97 0.18
CA PRO A 276 16.23 -3.48 0.81
C PRO A 276 15.39 -4.60 1.41
N GLU A 277 15.99 -5.73 1.83
CA GLU A 277 15.26 -6.87 2.36
C GLU A 277 14.21 -6.43 3.37
N VAL A 278 12.99 -6.36 2.88
CA VAL A 278 11.85 -5.81 3.63
C VAL A 278 10.94 -6.91 4.15
N LEU A 279 10.83 -8.02 3.40
CA LEU A 279 10.07 -9.19 3.81
C LEU A 279 10.91 -10.04 4.75
N VAL A 280 10.43 -10.21 5.97
CA VAL A 280 11.09 -11.02 6.99
C VAL A 280 10.61 -12.46 6.94
N TRP A 281 9.30 -12.65 6.73
CA TRP A 281 8.70 -13.97 6.66
C TRP A 281 7.30 -13.95 6.01
N THR A 282 6.97 -15.04 5.34
CA THR A 282 5.63 -15.31 4.81
C THR A 282 5.33 -16.82 4.87
N ASN A 283 4.06 -17.19 4.90
CA ASN A 283 3.58 -18.58 4.86
C ASN A 283 2.96 -18.96 3.50
N HIS A 284 3.19 -18.18 2.47
CA HIS A 284 2.65 -18.47 1.12
C HIS A 284 3.65 -18.11 0.04
N ASP A 285 3.39 -18.55 -1.18
CA ASP A 285 4.19 -18.20 -2.34
C ASP A 285 4.12 -16.69 -2.62
N ARG A 286 5.21 -16.15 -3.15
CA ARG A 286 5.39 -14.71 -3.33
C ARG A 286 4.69 -14.15 -4.58
N ASP A 287 3.99 -14.97 -5.35
CA ASP A 287 3.28 -14.53 -6.57
C ASP A 287 2.31 -13.37 -6.33
N LEU A 288 1.77 -13.25 -5.10
CA LEU A 288 0.97 -12.10 -4.70
C LEU A 288 1.78 -10.81 -4.53
N HIS A 289 3.09 -10.91 -4.36
CA HIS A 289 3.97 -9.75 -4.15
C HIS A 289 4.25 -8.99 -5.44
N HIS A 290 4.33 -9.67 -6.57
CA HIS A 290 4.46 -9.03 -7.87
C HIS A 290 3.34 -8.02 -8.15
N MET A 291 2.25 -8.14 -7.43
CA MET A 291 1.10 -7.26 -7.56
C MET A 291 1.20 -5.98 -6.73
N HIS A 292 2.22 -5.85 -5.89
CA HIS A 292 2.41 -4.69 -5.02
C HIS A 292 3.46 -3.69 -5.51
N GLY A 293 4.15 -4.00 -6.60
CA GLY A 293 5.29 -3.22 -7.06
C GLY A 293 6.41 -3.06 -6.02
N THR A 294 6.42 -3.90 -4.98
CA THR A 294 7.45 -3.89 -3.93
C THR A 294 8.62 -4.80 -4.23
N GLU A 295 8.46 -5.70 -5.19
CA GLU A 295 9.50 -6.57 -5.70
C GLU A 295 9.90 -6.11 -7.08
N PHE A 296 10.75 -5.12 -7.11
CA PHE A 296 11.49 -4.79 -8.29
C PHE A 296 12.69 -5.72 -8.38
N ASP A 297 12.75 -6.52 -9.42
CA ASP A 297 13.97 -7.24 -9.74
C ASP A 297 14.94 -6.25 -10.40
N LEU A 298 16.01 -5.91 -9.69
CA LEU A 298 17.10 -5.08 -10.21
C LEU A 298 17.71 -5.69 -11.48
N GLN A 299 17.50 -6.98 -11.72
CA GLN A 299 17.93 -7.66 -12.93
C GLN A 299 17.08 -7.25 -14.16
N ASP A 300 15.77 -7.10 -13.97
CA ASP A 300 14.88 -6.61 -15.02
C ASP A 300 15.24 -5.18 -15.44
N TYR A 301 15.60 -4.34 -14.47
CA TYR A 301 16.12 -2.99 -14.74
C TYR A 301 17.42 -3.00 -15.54
N ARG A 302 18.35 -3.92 -15.26
CA ARG A 302 19.61 -4.07 -15.99
C ARG A 302 19.41 -4.59 -17.41
N ASN A 303 18.36 -5.38 -17.62
CA ASN A 303 18.02 -5.97 -18.91
C ASN A 303 17.17 -5.03 -19.80
N ALA A 304 16.58 -3.97 -19.22
CA ALA A 304 15.78 -2.96 -19.93
C ALA A 304 16.61 -1.83 -20.55
N ASN A 305 17.93 -1.86 -20.43
CA ASN A 305 18.92 -0.98 -21.06
C ASN A 305 19.71 -1.78 -22.12
#